data_12fe26c5fedb8bb9c6c56d0a50e64979
#
_entry.id   12fe26c5fedb8bb9c6c56d0a50e64979
#
_cell.length_a   1.000
_cell.length_b   1.000
_cell.length_c   1.000
_cell.angle_alpha   90.00
_cell.angle_beta   90.00
_cell.angle_gamma   90.00
#
_symmetry.space_group_name_H-M   'P 1'
#
loop_
_entity.id
_entity.type
_entity.pdbx_description
1 polymer ?
#
loop_
_entity_poly.entity_id
_entity_poly.type
_entity_poly.pdbx_seq_one_letter_code
_entity_poly.pdbx_strand_id
1 'polypeptide(L)'
;MRRTKLKDIAEYTHMSMTAVSLVLNNKPCKLSESSRQKILLAAKELNYSPNRLAVGLATHRTHTIGLIVGDISNVFFSILAKGVDRACQAAGYNVMLCNSWNTHEGDMHMIDTLADSGVE
;
A
#
# COMPACT_ATOMS: atom_id res chain seq x y z
N MET A 1 3.15 -17.67 3.71
CA MET A 1 1.68 -17.57 3.48
C MET A 1 1.42 -17.13 2.04
N ARG A 2 0.71 -17.95 1.28
CA ARG A 2 0.38 -17.59 -0.10
C ARG A 2 -0.71 -16.52 -0.13
N ARG A 3 -0.43 -15.41 -0.77
CA ARG A 3 -1.38 -14.31 -0.92
C ARG A 3 -2.30 -14.58 -2.11
N THR A 4 -3.60 -14.42 -1.93
CA THR A 4 -4.59 -14.52 -3.02
C THR A 4 -4.29 -13.50 -4.12
N LYS A 5 -4.25 -13.94 -5.37
CA LYS A 5 -3.98 -13.11 -6.54
C LYS A 5 -5.27 -12.88 -7.35
N LEU A 6 -5.25 -11.90 -8.24
CA LEU A 6 -6.36 -11.66 -9.20
C LEU A 6 -6.70 -12.91 -9.99
N LYS A 7 -5.70 -13.68 -10.38
CA LYS A 7 -5.87 -14.95 -11.11
C LYS A 7 -6.72 -15.94 -10.33
N ASP A 8 -6.52 -16.03 -9.01
CA ASP A 8 -7.27 -16.96 -8.16
C ASP A 8 -8.77 -16.61 -8.14
N ILE A 9 -9.10 -15.31 -8.13
CA ILE A 9 -10.48 -14.83 -8.20
C ILE A 9 -11.08 -15.09 -9.57
N ALA A 10 -10.31 -14.85 -10.63
CA ALA A 10 -10.74 -15.11 -12.01
C ALA A 10 -11.08 -16.59 -12.21
N GLU A 11 -10.25 -17.50 -11.74
CA GLU A 11 -10.49 -18.94 -11.77
C GLU A 11 -11.71 -19.33 -10.92
N TYR A 12 -11.82 -18.81 -9.72
CA TYR A 12 -12.93 -19.09 -8.82
C TYR A 12 -14.29 -18.63 -9.36
N THR A 13 -14.33 -17.49 -10.03
CA THR A 13 -15.56 -16.90 -10.59
C THR A 13 -15.82 -17.29 -12.05
N HIS A 14 -14.89 -17.97 -12.71
CA HIS A 14 -14.92 -18.27 -14.15
C HIS A 14 -15.03 -16.99 -15.00
N MET A 15 -14.36 -15.92 -14.58
CA MET A 15 -14.35 -14.64 -15.28
C MET A 15 -12.92 -14.25 -15.68
N SER A 16 -12.79 -13.31 -16.64
CA SER A 16 -11.49 -12.84 -17.07
C SER A 16 -10.78 -12.03 -15.98
N MET A 17 -9.45 -12.06 -15.98
CA MET A 17 -8.65 -11.24 -15.07
C MET A 17 -8.92 -9.75 -15.26
N THR A 18 -9.16 -9.32 -16.49
CA THR A 18 -9.50 -7.92 -16.82
C THR A 18 -10.81 -7.51 -16.15
N ALA A 19 -11.86 -8.32 -16.23
CA ALA A 19 -13.14 -8.07 -15.59
C ALA A 19 -13.00 -7.99 -14.07
N VAL A 20 -12.28 -8.96 -13.48
CA VAL A 20 -12.00 -8.98 -12.04
C VAL A 20 -11.25 -7.72 -11.57
N SER A 21 -10.23 -7.33 -12.32
CA SER A 21 -9.44 -6.13 -12.02
C SER A 21 -10.28 -4.85 -12.08
N LEU A 22 -11.12 -4.71 -13.11
CA LEU A 22 -12.00 -3.54 -13.25
C LEU A 22 -12.98 -3.43 -12.08
N VAL A 23 -13.59 -4.53 -11.69
CA VAL A 23 -14.55 -4.55 -10.57
C VAL A 23 -13.86 -4.22 -9.24
N LEU A 24 -12.72 -4.84 -8.96
CA LEU A 24 -12.00 -4.65 -7.68
C LEU A 24 -11.35 -3.27 -7.57
N ASN A 25 -11.03 -2.62 -8.68
CA ASN A 25 -10.54 -1.25 -8.71
C ASN A 25 -11.65 -0.20 -8.87
N ASN A 26 -12.90 -0.64 -8.77
CA ASN A 26 -14.08 0.22 -8.87
C ASN A 26 -14.15 1.05 -10.16
N LYS A 27 -13.70 0.45 -11.26
CA LYS A 27 -13.72 1.08 -12.58
C LYS A 27 -14.95 0.65 -13.37
N PRO A 28 -15.43 1.48 -14.33
CA PRO A 28 -16.55 1.10 -15.19
C PRO A 28 -16.24 -0.18 -15.98
N CYS A 29 -17.19 -1.11 -15.99
CA CYS A 29 -17.12 -2.33 -16.78
C CYS A 29 -18.51 -2.73 -17.26
N LYS A 30 -18.55 -3.48 -18.37
CA LYS A 30 -19.80 -3.95 -19.00
C LYS A 30 -20.34 -5.26 -18.38
N LEU A 31 -20.14 -5.43 -17.08
CA LEU A 31 -20.65 -6.61 -16.38
C LEU A 31 -22.03 -6.35 -15.79
N SER A 32 -22.85 -7.40 -15.71
CA SER A 32 -24.10 -7.37 -14.98
C SER A 32 -23.83 -7.16 -13.48
N GLU A 33 -24.82 -6.61 -12.77
CA GLU A 33 -24.71 -6.42 -11.31
C GLU A 33 -24.49 -7.74 -10.58
N SER A 34 -25.13 -8.82 -11.04
CA SER A 34 -24.93 -10.16 -10.47
C SER A 34 -23.50 -10.67 -10.63
N SER A 35 -22.88 -10.45 -11.77
CA SER A 35 -21.48 -10.80 -12.03
C SER A 35 -20.53 -9.96 -11.18
N ARG A 36 -20.82 -8.67 -11.03
CA ARG A 36 -20.06 -7.76 -10.16
C ARG A 36 -20.10 -8.23 -8.72
N GLN A 37 -21.28 -8.56 -8.19
CA GLN A 37 -21.45 -9.05 -6.82
C GLN A 37 -20.73 -10.39 -6.61
N LYS A 38 -20.74 -11.27 -7.62
CA LYS A 38 -20.03 -12.54 -7.57
C LYS A 38 -18.50 -12.33 -7.40
N ILE A 39 -17.92 -11.38 -8.11
CA ILE A 39 -16.50 -11.04 -7.98
C ILE A 39 -16.20 -10.46 -6.58
N LEU A 40 -17.01 -9.53 -6.10
CA LEU A 40 -16.83 -8.91 -4.79
C LEU A 40 -16.93 -9.95 -3.66
N LEU A 41 -17.89 -10.86 -3.75
CA LEU A 41 -18.06 -11.92 -2.78
C LEU A 41 -16.88 -12.90 -2.79
N ALA A 42 -16.42 -13.30 -3.97
CA ALA A 42 -15.25 -14.17 -4.13
C ALA A 42 -13.98 -13.52 -3.54
N ALA A 43 -13.78 -12.24 -3.78
CA ALA A 43 -12.66 -11.50 -3.20
C ALA A 43 -12.68 -11.52 -1.67
N LYS A 44 -13.86 -11.37 -1.08
CA LYS A 44 -14.05 -11.45 0.36
C LYS A 44 -13.80 -12.87 0.90
N GLU A 45 -14.37 -13.88 0.26
CA GLU A 45 -14.22 -15.29 0.67
C GLU A 45 -12.77 -15.78 0.57
N LEU A 46 -12.07 -15.39 -0.48
CA LEU A 46 -10.66 -15.73 -0.70
C LEU A 46 -9.69 -14.79 0.02
N ASN A 47 -10.22 -13.86 0.80
CA ASN A 47 -9.44 -12.92 1.59
C ASN A 47 -8.44 -12.12 0.73
N TYR A 48 -8.91 -11.67 -0.43
CA TYR A 48 -8.09 -10.91 -1.38
C TYR A 48 -7.76 -9.53 -0.83
N SER A 49 -6.49 -9.17 -0.93
CA SER A 49 -6.01 -7.82 -0.66
C SER A 49 -5.16 -7.35 -1.84
N PRO A 50 -5.43 -6.16 -2.40
CA PRO A 50 -4.63 -5.63 -3.50
C PRO A 50 -3.14 -5.63 -3.17
N ASN A 51 -2.30 -5.96 -4.14
CA ASN A 51 -0.86 -5.81 -3.99
C ASN A 51 -0.51 -4.33 -4.16
N ARG A 52 -0.32 -3.64 -3.03
CA ARG A 52 0.00 -2.20 -3.02
C ARG A 52 1.27 -1.87 -3.81
N LEU A 53 2.25 -2.78 -3.85
CA LEU A 53 3.46 -2.58 -4.64
C LEU A 53 3.15 -2.56 -6.14
N ALA A 54 2.34 -3.52 -6.61
CA ALA A 54 1.93 -3.57 -8.01
C ALA A 54 1.07 -2.36 -8.40
N VAL A 55 0.14 -1.95 -7.53
CA VAL A 55 -0.66 -0.74 -7.72
C VAL A 55 0.22 0.50 -7.74
N GLY A 56 1.17 0.60 -6.83
CA GLY A 56 2.13 1.71 -6.77
C GLY A 56 2.98 1.82 -8.04
N LEU A 57 3.46 0.70 -8.58
CA LEU A 57 4.18 0.67 -9.85
C LEU A 57 3.31 1.12 -11.02
N ALA A 58 2.04 0.70 -11.07
CA ALA A 58 1.12 1.03 -12.16
C ALA A 58 0.64 2.50 -12.10
N THR A 59 0.46 3.05 -10.90
CA THR A 59 -0.08 4.40 -10.69
C THR A 59 0.98 5.44 -10.38
N HIS A 60 2.22 5.04 -10.16
CA HIS A 60 3.31 5.87 -9.64
C HIS A 60 2.96 6.54 -8.29
N ARG A 61 2.07 5.90 -7.50
CA ARG A 61 1.63 6.41 -6.21
C ARG A 61 1.64 5.30 -5.17
N THR A 62 2.49 5.44 -4.18
CA THR A 62 2.63 4.46 -3.09
C THR A 62 1.85 4.86 -1.85
N HIS A 63 1.43 6.12 -1.75
CA HIS A 63 0.83 6.69 -0.56
C HIS A 63 1.67 6.43 0.70
N THR A 64 2.98 6.55 0.54
CA THR A 64 3.94 6.34 1.62
C THR A 64 4.89 7.53 1.71
N ILE A 65 5.05 8.04 2.92
CA ILE A 65 5.97 9.13 3.25
C ILE A 65 7.08 8.58 4.13
N GLY A 66 8.30 8.97 3.85
CA GLY A 66 9.45 8.67 4.70
C GLY A 66 9.63 9.73 5.77
N LEU A 67 9.91 9.30 6.99
CA LEU A 67 10.28 10.18 8.10
C LEU A 67 11.60 9.69 8.68
N ILE A 68 12.63 10.52 8.59
CA ILE A 68 13.94 10.23 9.17
C ILE A 68 14.09 11.01 10.46
N VAL A 69 14.39 10.30 11.53
CA VAL A 69 14.67 10.89 12.84
C VAL A 69 16.07 10.48 13.31
N GLY A 70 16.69 11.32 14.08
CA GLY A 70 18.05 11.05 14.57
C GLY A 70 18.11 9.92 15.59
N ASP A 71 17.19 9.92 16.53
CA ASP A 71 17.10 8.88 17.57
C ASP A 71 15.66 8.78 18.08
N ILE A 72 14.97 7.71 17.75
CA ILE A 72 13.58 7.49 18.14
C ILE A 72 13.41 7.27 19.66
N SER A 73 14.48 6.95 20.37
CA SER A 73 14.44 6.84 21.82
C SER A 73 14.31 8.20 22.53
N ASN A 74 14.61 9.29 21.83
CA ASN A 74 14.37 10.64 22.31
C ASN A 74 12.86 10.96 22.29
N VAL A 75 12.31 11.32 23.43
CA VAL A 75 10.88 11.61 23.61
C VAL A 75 10.37 12.67 22.61
N PHE A 76 11.19 13.68 22.31
CA PHE A 76 10.85 14.69 21.31
C PHE A 76 10.53 14.07 19.94
N PHE A 77 11.39 13.19 19.45
CA PHE A 77 11.20 12.55 18.13
C PHE A 77 10.06 11.55 18.14
N SER A 78 9.82 10.85 19.23
CA SER A 78 8.68 9.93 19.32
C SER A 78 7.35 10.67 19.34
N ILE A 79 7.25 11.81 19.99
CA ILE A 79 6.07 12.68 19.96
C ILE A 79 5.85 13.25 18.54
N LEU A 80 6.92 13.72 17.91
CA LEU A 80 6.89 14.23 16.55
C LEU A 80 6.40 13.14 15.56
N ALA A 81 6.99 11.95 15.64
CA ALA A 81 6.62 10.83 14.79
C ALA A 81 5.15 10.43 14.94
N LYS A 82 4.64 10.45 16.18
CA LYS A 82 3.22 10.19 16.47
C LYS A 82 2.30 11.21 15.80
N GLY A 83 2.68 12.49 15.85
CA GLY A 83 1.92 13.56 15.19
C GLY A 83 1.90 13.43 13.68
N VAL A 84 3.07 13.17 13.09
CA VAL A 84 3.21 12.94 11.64
C VAL A 84 2.41 11.72 11.20
N ASP A 85 2.52 10.60 11.92
CA ASP A 85 1.79 9.37 11.59
C ASP A 85 0.26 9.60 11.60
N ARG A 86 -0.26 10.25 12.63
CA ARG A 86 -1.70 10.57 12.70
C ARG A 86 -2.17 11.44 11.55
N ALA A 87 -1.41 12.48 11.21
CA ALA A 87 -1.75 13.36 10.10
C ALA A 87 -1.71 12.60 8.76
N CYS A 88 -0.71 11.76 8.56
CA CYS A 88 -0.59 10.94 7.36
C CYS A 88 -1.73 9.93 7.23
N GLN A 89 -2.07 9.23 8.31
CA GLN A 89 -3.19 8.29 8.32
C GLN A 89 -4.52 8.97 7.97
N ALA A 90 -4.76 10.16 8.52
CA ALA A 90 -5.96 10.95 8.18
C ALA A 90 -6.02 11.33 6.70
N ALA A 91 -4.87 11.51 6.05
CA ALA A 91 -4.76 11.80 4.62
C ALA A 91 -4.67 10.54 3.73
N GLY A 92 -4.75 9.34 4.29
CA GLY A 92 -4.64 8.09 3.54
C GLY A 92 -3.21 7.67 3.21
N TYR A 93 -2.23 8.18 3.94
CA TYR A 93 -0.82 7.86 3.77
C TYR A 93 -0.30 6.98 4.91
N ASN A 94 0.70 6.17 4.59
CA ASN A 94 1.48 5.45 5.58
C ASN A 94 2.81 6.17 5.83
N VAL A 95 3.37 6.00 7.01
CA VAL A 95 4.69 6.54 7.36
C VAL A 95 5.69 5.39 7.46
N MET A 96 6.81 5.53 6.76
CA MET A 96 7.97 4.67 6.93
C MET A 96 8.98 5.42 7.79
N LEU A 97 9.14 4.99 9.04
CA LEU A 97 10.03 5.62 10.00
C LEU A 97 11.42 5.01 9.92
N CYS A 98 12.42 5.87 9.77
CA CYS A 98 13.82 5.49 9.73
C CYS A 98 14.62 6.25 10.81
N ASN A 99 15.58 5.55 11.40
CA ASN A 99 16.45 6.09 12.43
C ASN A 99 17.87 6.27 11.86
N SER A 100 18.41 7.48 11.91
CA SER A 100 19.73 7.80 11.30
C SER A 100 20.88 7.85 12.32
N TRP A 101 20.58 7.70 13.59
CA TRP A 101 21.57 7.72 14.68
C TRP A 101 22.35 9.03 14.79
N ASN A 102 21.77 10.13 14.36
CA ASN A 102 22.38 11.47 14.39
C ASN A 102 23.72 11.56 13.64
N THR A 103 23.88 10.79 12.58
CA THR A 103 25.08 10.80 11.75
C THR A 103 24.76 11.20 10.32
N HIS A 104 25.67 11.91 9.66
CA HIS A 104 25.52 12.25 8.25
C HIS A 104 25.44 11.00 7.36
N GLU A 105 26.26 9.99 7.64
CA GLU A 105 26.21 8.70 6.93
C GLU A 105 24.86 8.01 7.11
N GLY A 106 24.32 8.02 8.33
CA GLY A 106 23.01 7.48 8.64
C GLY A 106 21.91 8.21 7.88
N ASP A 107 21.94 9.54 7.83
CA ASP A 107 20.99 10.34 7.07
C ASP A 107 21.01 9.98 5.59
N MET A 108 22.17 9.95 4.98
CA MET A 108 22.34 9.62 3.56
C MET A 108 21.86 8.19 3.26
N HIS A 109 22.24 7.23 4.10
CA HIS A 109 21.80 5.84 3.95
C HIS A 109 20.26 5.71 4.04
N MET A 110 19.64 6.43 4.95
CA MET A 110 18.17 6.39 5.10
C MET A 110 17.46 7.06 3.92
N ILE A 111 18.02 8.15 3.39
CA ILE A 111 17.49 8.80 2.18
C ILE A 111 17.49 7.82 1.00
N ASP A 112 18.62 7.15 0.76
CA ASP A 112 18.74 6.16 -0.32
C ASP A 112 17.76 4.99 -0.11
N THR A 113 17.67 4.48 1.11
CA THR A 113 16.75 3.39 1.47
C THR A 113 15.29 3.79 1.21
N LEU A 114 14.89 4.99 1.59
CA LEU A 114 13.54 5.49 1.37
C LEU A 114 13.25 5.71 -0.12
N ALA A 115 14.21 6.27 -0.86
CA ALA A 115 14.09 6.45 -2.31
C ALA A 115 13.88 5.11 -3.01
N ASP A 116 14.67 4.09 -2.66
CA ASP A 116 14.54 2.73 -3.21
C ASP A 116 13.22 2.05 -2.80
N SER A 117 12.65 2.43 -1.66
CA SER A 117 11.38 1.91 -1.17
C SER A 117 10.16 2.56 -1.82
N GLY A 118 10.36 3.55 -2.67
CA GLY A 118 9.28 4.20 -3.43
C GLY A 118 8.44 5.17 -2.61
N VAL A 119 9.00 5.82 -1.59
CA VAL A 119 8.30 6.91 -0.88
C VAL A 119 8.05 8.10 -1.81
N GLU A 120 6.94 8.82 -1.62
CA GLU A 120 6.59 10.03 -2.38
C GLU A 120 7.29 11.28 -1.86
#